data_ff87e4da19ad3512bf9973c8a5f84f8a
#
_entry.id   ff87e4da19ad3512bf9973c8a5f84f8a
#
_cell.length_a   1.000
_cell.length_b   1.000
_cell.length_c   1.000
_cell.angle_alpha   90.00
_cell.angle_beta   90.00
_cell.angle_gamma   90.00
#
_symmetry.space_group_name_H-M   'P 1'
#
loop_
_entity.id
_entity.type
_entity.pdbx_description
1 polymer ?
#
loop_
_entity_poly.entity_id
_entity_poly.type
_entity_poly.pdbx_seq_one_letter_code
_entity_poly.pdbx_strand_id
1 'polypeptide(L)'
;MKKNSSHWAEIYQKDIDKKGGNLPYVLNKIIKKKKLINLVRKYSNKNVIECGSGTSVVSIYLAMLGYNVTAIDIEDDVIKLAKSLAKDYYKTIDNPNPQIIFEKKNILDLGYEKDSFDVAFSNGVLEHFSDDEIIQIIKQQLYVAKTVIVGIPTKYFDSSEAKYGNERVLELSYWRYLIKKAGGSIIEEIGMDRESFLKRLFNYKKYFRPKPYHLFVIKNN
;
A
#
# COMPACT_ATOMS: atom_id res chain seq x y z
N MET A 1 -14.16 -11.70 -14.59
CA MET A 1 -13.17 -11.84 -15.66
C MET A 1 -11.85 -12.30 -15.04
N LYS A 2 -11.34 -13.49 -15.41
CA LYS A 2 -9.99 -13.92 -14.98
C LYS A 2 -8.97 -13.02 -15.72
N LYS A 3 -8.42 -12.00 -15.03
CA LYS A 3 -7.24 -11.30 -15.53
C LYS A 3 -6.06 -12.27 -15.48
N ASN A 4 -5.33 -12.38 -16.58
CA ASN A 4 -4.09 -13.16 -16.62
C ASN A 4 -3.15 -12.63 -15.53
N SER A 5 -2.69 -13.51 -14.65
CA SER A 5 -1.82 -13.21 -13.50
C SER A 5 -0.49 -12.54 -13.89
N SER A 6 -0.01 -12.72 -15.10
CA SER A 6 1.23 -12.13 -15.61
C SER A 6 1.20 -10.60 -15.79
N HIS A 7 0.03 -9.97 -15.82
CA HIS A 7 -0.12 -8.56 -16.21
C HIS A 7 0.50 -7.57 -15.21
N TRP A 8 0.33 -7.79 -13.90
CA TRP A 8 0.86 -6.88 -12.89
C TRP A 8 2.38 -6.91 -12.80
N ALA A 9 2.97 -8.10 -12.85
CA ALA A 9 4.42 -8.26 -12.83
C ALA A 9 5.09 -7.53 -14.01
N GLU A 10 4.51 -7.63 -15.22
CA GLU A 10 5.00 -6.89 -16.39
C GLU A 10 4.93 -5.37 -16.23
N ILE A 11 3.85 -4.87 -15.66
CA ILE A 11 3.68 -3.43 -15.40
C ILE A 11 4.72 -2.94 -14.40
N TYR A 12 4.94 -3.69 -13.32
CA TYR A 12 5.96 -3.35 -12.33
C TYR A 12 7.37 -3.43 -12.92
N GLN A 13 7.64 -4.44 -13.75
CA GLN A 13 8.96 -4.57 -14.42
C GLN A 13 9.25 -3.36 -15.32
N LYS A 14 8.28 -2.93 -16.13
CA LYS A 14 8.42 -1.71 -16.95
C LYS A 14 8.70 -0.46 -16.11
N ASP A 15 8.09 -0.34 -14.92
CA ASP A 15 8.36 0.78 -14.02
C ASP A 15 9.77 0.70 -13.41
N ILE A 16 10.25 -0.48 -13.09
CA ILE A 16 11.61 -0.74 -12.59
C ILE A 16 12.63 -0.34 -13.65
N ASP A 17 12.44 -0.79 -14.88
CA ASP A 17 13.33 -0.49 -16.01
C ASP A 17 13.42 1.03 -16.28
N LYS A 18 12.26 1.72 -16.26
CA LYS A 18 12.19 3.20 -16.39
C LYS A 18 12.94 3.93 -15.27
N LYS A 19 13.18 3.28 -14.14
CA LYS A 19 13.92 3.87 -12.99
C LYS A 19 15.39 3.50 -12.98
N GLY A 20 15.86 2.73 -13.94
CA GLY A 20 17.26 2.30 -14.03
C GLY A 20 17.57 1.10 -13.16
N GLY A 21 16.58 0.23 -12.89
CA GLY A 21 16.74 -1.02 -12.18
C GLY A 21 16.21 -1.04 -10.74
N ASN A 22 16.46 -2.14 -10.05
CA ASN A 22 15.85 -2.48 -8.78
C ASN A 22 16.14 -1.46 -7.67
N LEU A 23 17.39 -1.12 -7.44
CA LEU A 23 17.79 -0.22 -6.33
C LEU A 23 17.26 1.20 -6.51
N PRO A 24 17.47 1.89 -7.66
CA PRO A 24 16.89 3.20 -7.90
C PRO A 24 15.35 3.21 -7.78
N TYR A 25 14.69 2.14 -8.23
CA TYR A 25 13.24 1.99 -8.09
C TYR A 25 12.81 1.94 -6.61
N VAL A 26 13.45 1.07 -5.80
CA VAL A 26 13.14 0.92 -4.37
C VAL A 26 13.35 2.26 -3.63
N LEU A 27 14.49 2.91 -3.80
CA LEU A 27 14.78 4.20 -3.17
C LEU A 27 13.78 5.29 -3.55
N ASN A 28 13.41 5.39 -4.83
CA ASN A 28 12.40 6.35 -5.29
C ASN A 28 11.03 6.09 -4.66
N LYS A 29 10.63 4.82 -4.56
CA LYS A 29 9.34 4.44 -3.94
C LYS A 29 9.31 4.71 -2.44
N ILE A 30 10.38 4.43 -1.70
CA ILE A 30 10.50 4.74 -0.25
C ILE A 30 10.25 6.24 -0.02
N ILE A 31 10.91 7.10 -0.79
CA ILE A 31 10.75 8.56 -0.69
C ILE A 31 9.28 8.96 -0.92
N LYS A 32 8.64 8.42 -1.96
CA LYS A 32 7.25 8.72 -2.30
C LYS A 32 6.25 8.21 -1.26
N LYS A 33 6.55 7.09 -0.60
CA LYS A 33 5.69 6.44 0.39
C LYS A 33 5.99 6.86 1.84
N LYS A 34 6.85 7.86 2.06
CA LYS A 34 7.29 8.30 3.41
C LYS A 34 6.14 8.56 4.38
N LYS A 35 5.02 9.15 3.92
CA LYS A 35 3.86 9.40 4.78
C LYS A 35 3.21 8.10 5.26
N LEU A 36 2.99 7.14 4.35
CA LEU A 36 2.47 5.82 4.70
C LEU A 36 3.41 5.10 5.66
N ILE A 37 4.70 5.07 5.36
CA ILE A 37 5.72 4.47 6.22
C ILE A 37 5.67 5.08 7.63
N ASN A 38 5.58 6.40 7.75
CA ASN A 38 5.51 7.08 9.03
C ASN A 38 4.23 6.74 9.81
N LEU A 39 3.08 6.58 9.12
CA LEU A 39 1.85 6.13 9.76
C LEU A 39 1.96 4.69 10.28
N VAL A 40 2.47 3.76 9.46
CA VAL A 40 2.69 2.39 9.91
C VAL A 40 3.59 2.37 11.15
N ARG A 41 4.68 3.14 11.14
CA ARG A 41 5.58 3.25 12.30
C ARG A 41 4.93 3.88 13.53
N LYS A 42 4.02 4.85 13.34
CA LYS A 42 3.29 5.51 14.44
C LYS A 42 2.34 4.55 15.16
N TYR A 43 1.72 3.64 14.43
CA TYR A 43 0.65 2.77 14.96
C TYR A 43 1.08 1.31 15.21
N SER A 44 2.28 0.90 14.79
CA SER A 44 2.79 -0.46 14.99
C SER A 44 3.86 -0.52 16.08
N ASN A 45 3.77 -1.56 16.90
CA ASN A 45 4.85 -1.94 17.82
C ASN A 45 5.95 -2.74 17.13
N LYS A 46 5.67 -3.53 16.14
CA LYS A 46 6.66 -4.23 15.26
C LYS A 46 6.02 -5.21 14.27
N ASN A 47 4.80 -5.71 14.51
CA ASN A 47 4.19 -6.73 13.66
C ASN A 47 3.24 -6.09 12.65
N VAL A 48 3.54 -6.19 11.36
CA VAL A 48 2.78 -5.56 10.31
C VAL A 48 2.48 -6.49 9.15
N ILE A 49 1.32 -6.29 8.50
CA ILE A 49 0.96 -6.97 7.26
C ILE A 49 0.63 -5.97 6.16
N GLU A 50 1.26 -6.13 4.98
CA GLU A 50 0.90 -5.42 3.74
C GLU A 50 0.00 -6.30 2.89
N CYS A 51 -1.22 -5.83 2.63
CA CYS A 51 -2.25 -6.55 1.89
C CYS A 51 -2.33 -6.04 0.45
N GLY A 52 -2.08 -6.91 -0.54
CA GLY A 52 -1.90 -6.52 -1.94
C GLY A 52 -0.58 -5.78 -2.11
N SER A 53 0.51 -6.43 -1.71
CA SER A 53 1.80 -5.77 -1.51
C SER A 53 2.50 -5.34 -2.81
N GLY A 54 2.08 -5.89 -3.96
CA GLY A 54 2.72 -5.58 -5.23
C GLY A 54 4.23 -5.77 -5.15
N THR A 55 5.01 -4.73 -5.43
CA THR A 55 6.47 -4.76 -5.31
C THR A 55 6.99 -4.74 -3.88
N SER A 56 6.13 -4.69 -2.87
CA SER A 56 6.44 -4.76 -1.43
C SER A 56 7.48 -3.76 -0.94
N VAL A 57 7.68 -2.63 -1.62
CA VAL A 57 8.76 -1.69 -1.26
C VAL A 57 8.59 -1.11 0.15
N VAL A 58 7.36 -0.89 0.60
CA VAL A 58 7.09 -0.41 1.97
C VAL A 58 7.47 -1.50 2.97
N SER A 59 7.05 -2.73 2.73
CA SER A 59 7.37 -3.91 3.54
C SER A 59 8.88 -4.17 3.62
N ILE A 60 9.58 -4.12 2.48
CA ILE A 60 11.04 -4.27 2.41
C ILE A 60 11.74 -3.23 3.28
N TYR A 61 11.31 -1.97 3.21
CA TYR A 61 11.91 -0.90 4.02
C TYR A 61 11.57 -1.03 5.51
N LEU A 62 10.34 -1.42 5.87
CA LEU A 62 9.97 -1.65 7.27
C LEU A 62 10.77 -2.81 7.89
N ALA A 63 10.97 -3.90 7.14
CA ALA A 63 11.79 -5.02 7.60
C ALA A 63 13.26 -4.60 7.83
N MET A 64 13.82 -3.74 6.97
CA MET A 64 15.13 -3.11 7.19
C MET A 64 15.17 -2.30 8.50
N LEU A 65 14.05 -1.68 8.89
CA LEU A 65 13.94 -0.94 10.16
C LEU A 65 13.67 -1.85 11.37
N GLY A 66 13.72 -3.20 11.20
CA GLY A 66 13.53 -4.18 12.25
C GLY A 66 12.08 -4.45 12.62
N TYR A 67 11.14 -4.31 11.68
CA TYR A 67 9.77 -4.78 11.81
C TYR A 67 9.67 -6.23 11.36
N ASN A 68 8.77 -7.00 11.99
CA ASN A 68 8.31 -8.30 11.51
C ASN A 68 7.23 -8.06 10.48
N VAL A 69 7.51 -8.35 9.23
CA VAL A 69 6.62 -7.98 8.12
C VAL A 69 6.10 -9.22 7.40
N THR A 70 4.80 -9.28 7.20
CA THR A 70 4.15 -10.20 6.26
C THR A 70 3.67 -9.38 5.06
N ALA A 71 4.13 -9.73 3.86
CA ALA A 71 3.74 -9.10 2.61
C ALA A 71 2.96 -10.11 1.75
N ILE A 72 1.68 -9.83 1.49
CA ILE A 72 0.83 -10.75 0.75
C ILE A 72 0.37 -10.17 -0.57
N ASP A 73 0.35 -11.02 -1.59
CA ASP A 73 -0.26 -10.75 -2.89
C ASP A 73 -0.90 -12.02 -3.45
N ILE A 74 -1.82 -11.87 -4.40
CA ILE A 74 -2.49 -13.03 -5.02
C ILE A 74 -1.68 -13.60 -6.18
N GLU A 75 -0.73 -12.84 -6.74
CA GLU A 75 0.02 -13.22 -7.92
C GLU A 75 1.44 -13.72 -7.61
N ASP A 76 1.73 -14.96 -7.99
CA ASP A 76 3.05 -15.59 -7.77
C ASP A 76 4.19 -14.80 -8.41
N ASP A 77 3.99 -14.26 -9.60
CA ASP A 77 5.05 -13.54 -10.32
C ASP A 77 5.34 -12.18 -9.69
N VAL A 78 4.33 -11.55 -9.10
CA VAL A 78 4.50 -10.34 -8.29
C VAL A 78 5.29 -10.64 -7.01
N ILE A 79 4.98 -11.74 -6.33
CA ILE A 79 5.74 -12.20 -5.16
C ILE A 79 7.21 -12.52 -5.52
N LYS A 80 7.47 -13.17 -6.63
CA LYS A 80 8.84 -13.44 -7.10
C LYS A 80 9.60 -12.14 -7.36
N LEU A 81 8.96 -11.16 -8.01
CA LEU A 81 9.53 -9.84 -8.26
C LEU A 81 9.85 -9.11 -6.95
N ALA A 82 8.93 -9.10 -5.98
CA ALA A 82 9.14 -8.51 -4.67
C ALA A 82 10.34 -9.12 -3.92
N LYS A 83 10.47 -10.46 -3.96
CA LYS A 83 11.63 -11.18 -3.40
C LYS A 83 12.95 -10.77 -4.07
N SER A 84 12.96 -10.58 -5.39
CA SER A 84 14.14 -10.09 -6.12
C SER A 84 14.53 -8.68 -5.69
N LEU A 85 13.55 -7.76 -5.60
CA LEU A 85 13.78 -6.39 -5.12
C LEU A 85 14.33 -6.36 -3.69
N ALA A 86 13.78 -7.19 -2.80
CA ALA A 86 14.26 -7.33 -1.42
C ALA A 86 15.71 -7.80 -1.38
N LYS A 87 16.03 -8.86 -2.12
CA LYS A 87 17.40 -9.42 -2.20
C LYS A 87 18.41 -8.36 -2.63
N ASP A 88 18.11 -7.61 -3.68
CA ASP A 88 19.03 -6.59 -4.21
C ASP A 88 19.17 -5.40 -3.24
N TYR A 89 18.07 -4.97 -2.63
CA TYR A 89 18.08 -3.88 -1.64
C TYR A 89 18.89 -4.26 -0.40
N TYR A 90 18.68 -5.44 0.19
CA TYR A 90 19.36 -5.86 1.42
C TYR A 90 20.85 -6.10 1.23
N LYS A 91 21.30 -6.46 0.02
CA LYS A 91 22.74 -6.55 -0.28
C LYS A 91 23.46 -5.20 -0.16
N THR A 92 22.74 -4.08 -0.34
CA THR A 92 23.35 -2.74 -0.34
C THR A 92 23.48 -2.12 1.03
N ILE A 93 22.80 -2.67 2.04
CA ILE A 93 22.69 -2.05 3.38
C ILE A 93 23.29 -2.92 4.49
N ASP A 94 23.99 -4.00 4.13
CA ASP A 94 24.61 -4.94 5.07
C ASP A 94 23.66 -5.36 6.22
N ASN A 95 22.38 -5.61 5.88
CA ASN A 95 21.40 -6.14 6.83
C ASN A 95 21.21 -7.66 6.60
N PRO A 96 21.88 -8.51 7.37
CA PRO A 96 21.93 -9.94 7.07
C PRO A 96 20.63 -10.69 7.33
N ASN A 97 19.68 -10.12 8.09
CA ASN A 97 18.49 -10.87 8.50
C ASN A 97 17.22 -10.03 8.66
N PRO A 98 16.68 -9.45 7.56
CA PRO A 98 15.41 -8.75 7.60
C PRO A 98 14.28 -9.74 7.87
N GLN A 99 13.39 -9.41 8.82
CA GLN A 99 12.24 -10.23 9.17
C GLN A 99 11.07 -9.94 8.22
N ILE A 100 11.10 -10.53 7.03
CA ILE A 100 10.03 -10.38 6.03
C ILE A 100 9.61 -11.75 5.47
N ILE A 101 8.31 -11.98 5.45
CA ILE A 101 7.67 -13.15 4.85
C ILE A 101 6.85 -12.69 3.65
N PHE A 102 7.03 -13.34 2.51
CA PHE A 102 6.25 -13.11 1.30
C PHE A 102 5.33 -14.31 1.07
N GLU A 103 4.02 -14.08 1.11
CA GLU A 103 3.01 -15.13 0.95
C GLU A 103 2.06 -14.86 -0.21
N LYS A 104 1.74 -15.91 -0.95
CA LYS A 104 0.60 -15.88 -1.87
C LYS A 104 -0.69 -16.04 -1.10
N LYS A 105 -1.49 -14.98 -1.06
CA LYS A 105 -2.75 -15.00 -0.30
C LYS A 105 -3.80 -14.06 -0.89
N ASN A 106 -5.07 -14.46 -0.76
CA ASN A 106 -6.19 -13.63 -1.18
C ASN A 106 -6.53 -12.62 -0.06
N ILE A 107 -6.59 -11.34 -0.38
CA ILE A 107 -6.95 -10.27 0.55
C ILE A 107 -8.41 -10.37 1.06
N LEU A 108 -9.28 -11.09 0.34
CA LEU A 108 -10.67 -11.35 0.73
C LEU A 108 -10.79 -12.41 1.84
N ASP A 109 -9.74 -13.22 2.05
CA ASP A 109 -9.67 -14.25 3.07
C ASP A 109 -8.24 -14.35 3.60
N LEU A 110 -7.95 -13.61 4.67
CA LEU A 110 -6.61 -13.50 5.22
C LEU A 110 -6.20 -14.73 6.04
N GLY A 111 -7.16 -15.41 6.71
CA GLY A 111 -6.91 -16.66 7.43
C GLY A 111 -5.88 -16.55 8.56
N TYR A 112 -5.65 -15.38 9.14
CA TYR A 112 -4.86 -15.18 10.36
C TYR A 112 -5.78 -15.04 11.56
N GLU A 113 -5.24 -15.26 12.74
CA GLU A 113 -5.95 -15.07 14.00
C GLU A 113 -6.25 -13.60 14.26
N LYS A 114 -7.25 -13.34 15.10
CA LYS A 114 -7.61 -11.99 15.51
C LYS A 114 -6.42 -11.28 16.17
N ASP A 115 -6.24 -9.98 15.79
CA ASP A 115 -5.23 -9.11 16.37
C ASP A 115 -3.78 -9.62 16.25
N SER A 116 -3.49 -10.52 15.27
CA SER A 116 -2.14 -11.05 15.00
C SER A 116 -1.14 -9.97 14.62
N PHE A 117 -1.62 -8.84 14.12
CA PHE A 117 -0.78 -7.72 13.69
C PHE A 117 -1.12 -6.44 14.45
N ASP A 118 -0.14 -5.57 14.63
CA ASP A 118 -0.40 -4.22 15.13
C ASP A 118 -1.06 -3.35 14.06
N VAL A 119 -0.56 -3.46 12.82
CA VAL A 119 -1.06 -2.73 11.65
C VAL A 119 -1.21 -3.64 10.45
N ALA A 120 -2.41 -3.61 9.84
CA ALA A 120 -2.62 -4.06 8.47
C ALA A 120 -2.67 -2.82 7.56
N PHE A 121 -1.99 -2.86 6.42
CA PHE A 121 -2.08 -1.76 5.48
C PHE A 121 -2.20 -2.24 4.04
N SER A 122 -2.92 -1.44 3.23
CA SER A 122 -3.04 -1.62 1.79
C SER A 122 -2.94 -0.26 1.10
N ASN A 123 -2.32 -0.20 -0.07
CA ASN A 123 -2.16 1.08 -0.76
C ASN A 123 -2.21 0.93 -2.27
N GLY A 124 -3.22 1.49 -2.90
CA GLY A 124 -3.45 1.33 -4.33
C GLY A 124 -4.01 -0.05 -4.65
N VAL A 125 -4.93 -0.55 -3.83
CA VAL A 125 -5.51 -1.89 -3.90
C VAL A 125 -7.03 -1.84 -3.95
N LEU A 126 -7.67 -1.16 -2.99
CA LEU A 126 -9.12 -1.22 -2.81
C LEU A 126 -9.92 -0.67 -3.99
N GLU A 127 -9.34 0.25 -4.74
CA GLU A 127 -9.94 0.84 -5.94
C GLU A 127 -10.19 -0.14 -7.07
N HIS A 128 -9.67 -1.36 -6.98
CA HIS A 128 -9.86 -2.41 -7.98
C HIS A 128 -11.02 -3.37 -7.67
N PHE A 129 -11.70 -3.18 -6.53
CA PHE A 129 -12.72 -4.06 -6.01
C PHE A 129 -14.11 -3.43 -6.04
N SER A 130 -15.17 -4.25 -6.02
CA SER A 130 -16.56 -3.82 -5.82
C SER A 130 -16.78 -3.32 -4.37
N ASP A 131 -17.91 -2.68 -4.11
CA ASP A 131 -18.25 -2.18 -2.77
C ASP A 131 -18.30 -3.29 -1.72
N ASP A 132 -18.93 -4.42 -2.06
CA ASP A 132 -19.06 -5.55 -1.14
C ASP A 132 -17.68 -6.17 -0.85
N GLU A 133 -16.82 -6.30 -1.86
CA GLU A 133 -15.45 -6.77 -1.69
C GLU A 133 -14.60 -5.78 -0.85
N ILE A 134 -14.73 -4.46 -1.08
CA ILE A 134 -14.06 -3.44 -0.27
C ILE A 134 -14.46 -3.57 1.20
N ILE A 135 -15.76 -3.71 1.48
CA ILE A 135 -16.28 -3.91 2.84
C ILE A 135 -15.70 -5.19 3.44
N GLN A 136 -15.68 -6.30 2.69
CA GLN A 136 -15.11 -7.57 3.13
C GLN A 136 -13.62 -7.43 3.43
N ILE A 137 -12.84 -6.82 2.54
CA ILE A 137 -11.39 -6.61 2.74
C ILE A 137 -11.11 -5.79 4.00
N ILE A 138 -11.83 -4.68 4.20
CA ILE A 138 -11.65 -3.85 5.40
C ILE A 138 -12.01 -4.65 6.66
N LYS A 139 -13.08 -5.45 6.65
CA LYS A 139 -13.44 -6.34 7.77
C LYS A 139 -12.33 -7.36 8.07
N GLN A 140 -11.77 -7.99 7.04
CA GLN A 140 -10.67 -8.94 7.21
C GLN A 140 -9.44 -8.23 7.82
N GLN A 141 -9.07 -7.05 7.34
CA GLN A 141 -7.96 -6.28 7.88
C GLN A 141 -8.21 -5.85 9.33
N LEU A 142 -9.43 -5.39 9.67
CA LEU A 142 -9.84 -5.03 11.03
C LEU A 142 -9.89 -6.24 11.98
N TYR A 143 -10.13 -7.42 11.47
CA TYR A 143 -10.11 -8.65 12.28
C TYR A 143 -8.68 -9.05 12.66
N VAL A 144 -7.76 -9.00 11.70
CA VAL A 144 -6.39 -9.50 11.91
C VAL A 144 -5.45 -8.45 12.53
N ALA A 145 -5.84 -7.17 12.57
CA ALA A 145 -4.97 -6.10 13.05
C ALA A 145 -5.69 -5.07 13.93
N LYS A 146 -4.95 -4.54 14.92
CA LYS A 146 -5.44 -3.50 15.85
C LYS A 146 -5.68 -2.15 15.17
N THR A 147 -4.98 -1.86 14.08
CA THR A 147 -5.11 -0.65 13.27
C THR A 147 -5.00 -0.99 11.80
N VAL A 148 -5.86 -0.39 10.98
CA VAL A 148 -5.84 -0.57 9.53
C VAL A 148 -5.48 0.77 8.88
N ILE A 149 -4.59 0.75 7.88
CA ILE A 149 -4.23 1.93 7.09
C ILE A 149 -4.51 1.63 5.63
N VAL A 150 -5.43 2.38 5.02
CA VAL A 150 -5.74 2.24 3.61
C VAL A 150 -5.34 3.49 2.83
N GLY A 151 -4.63 3.31 1.74
CA GLY A 151 -4.27 4.37 0.80
C GLY A 151 -5.03 4.21 -0.51
N ILE A 152 -5.80 5.24 -0.88
CA ILE A 152 -6.70 5.20 -2.01
C ILE A 152 -6.53 6.43 -2.93
N PRO A 153 -6.81 6.32 -4.24
CA PRO A 153 -6.95 7.47 -5.11
C PRO A 153 -8.25 8.23 -4.79
N THR A 154 -8.23 9.54 -5.00
CA THR A 154 -9.42 10.39 -4.91
C THR A 154 -9.86 10.84 -6.31
N LYS A 155 -11.02 11.47 -6.42
CA LYS A 155 -11.51 12.05 -7.69
C LYS A 155 -10.55 13.06 -8.35
N TYR A 156 -9.55 13.51 -7.61
CA TYR A 156 -8.50 14.41 -8.12
C TYR A 156 -7.26 13.66 -8.64
N PHE A 157 -7.35 12.34 -8.66
CA PHE A 157 -6.37 11.50 -9.32
C PHE A 157 -6.48 11.67 -10.83
N ASP A 158 -5.37 11.96 -11.48
CA ASP A 158 -5.34 12.07 -12.94
C ASP A 158 -5.47 10.67 -13.56
N SER A 159 -6.61 10.41 -14.20
CA SER A 159 -6.91 9.13 -14.85
C SER A 159 -5.96 8.82 -16.01
N SER A 160 -5.30 9.82 -16.61
CA SER A 160 -4.25 9.60 -17.62
C SER A 160 -3.02 8.91 -17.03
N GLU A 161 -2.86 8.97 -15.71
CA GLU A 161 -1.84 8.25 -14.95
C GLU A 161 -2.35 6.91 -14.39
N ALA A 162 -3.62 6.55 -14.64
CA ALA A 162 -4.18 5.26 -14.30
C ALA A 162 -3.47 4.18 -15.12
N LYS A 163 -2.70 3.34 -14.44
CA LYS A 163 -1.85 2.34 -15.11
C LYS A 163 -2.63 1.11 -15.53
N TYR A 164 -3.80 0.91 -14.96
CA TYR A 164 -4.46 -0.38 -14.92
C TYR A 164 -5.87 -0.34 -15.50
N GLY A 165 -6.43 0.88 -15.72
CA GLY A 165 -7.68 1.11 -16.43
C GLY A 165 -8.96 0.59 -15.76
N ASN A 166 -8.87 0.16 -14.48
CA ASN A 166 -10.01 -0.30 -13.69
C ASN A 166 -10.05 0.34 -12.30
N GLU A 167 -9.26 1.38 -12.07
CA GLU A 167 -9.26 2.11 -10.82
C GLU A 167 -10.59 2.85 -10.64
N ARG A 168 -11.26 2.59 -9.54
CA ARG A 168 -12.45 3.32 -9.12
C ARG A 168 -12.06 4.58 -8.38
N VAL A 169 -12.33 5.72 -9.00
CA VAL A 169 -12.01 7.03 -8.45
C VAL A 169 -13.25 7.56 -7.74
N LEU A 170 -13.39 7.22 -6.46
CA LEU A 170 -14.57 7.55 -5.65
C LEU A 170 -14.38 8.84 -4.85
N GLU A 171 -15.51 9.47 -4.48
CA GLU A 171 -15.52 10.60 -3.54
C GLU A 171 -15.06 10.16 -2.14
N LEU A 172 -14.40 11.04 -1.41
CA LEU A 172 -13.95 10.74 -0.03
C LEU A 172 -15.12 10.42 0.91
N SER A 173 -16.27 11.08 0.72
CA SER A 173 -17.49 10.79 1.47
C SER A 173 -17.95 9.35 1.27
N TYR A 174 -17.81 8.84 0.05
CA TYR A 174 -18.18 7.46 -0.27
C TYR A 174 -17.20 6.45 0.32
N TRP A 175 -15.91 6.73 0.30
CA TRP A 175 -14.92 5.93 1.00
C TRP A 175 -15.20 5.86 2.51
N ARG A 176 -15.52 6.98 3.16
CA ARG A 176 -15.91 7.01 4.58
C ARG A 176 -17.15 6.17 4.85
N TYR A 177 -18.13 6.20 3.94
CA TYR A 177 -19.30 5.35 4.02
C TYR A 177 -18.96 3.86 3.97
N LEU A 178 -18.11 3.40 3.02
CA LEU A 178 -17.69 2.01 2.91
C LEU A 178 -16.91 1.55 4.17
N ILE A 179 -16.00 2.39 4.67
CA ILE A 179 -15.25 2.12 5.90
C ILE A 179 -16.21 1.94 7.09
N LYS A 180 -17.18 2.83 7.24
CA LYS A 180 -18.20 2.73 8.29
C LYS A 180 -19.05 1.46 8.16
N LYS A 181 -19.44 1.10 6.94
CA LYS A 181 -20.18 -0.15 6.65
C LYS A 181 -19.37 -1.40 6.99
N ALA A 182 -18.06 -1.33 6.89
CA ALA A 182 -17.16 -2.40 7.30
C ALA A 182 -16.96 -2.50 8.83
N GLY A 183 -17.56 -1.59 9.63
CA GLY A 183 -17.40 -1.54 11.09
C GLY A 183 -16.17 -0.74 11.55
N GLY A 184 -15.56 0.04 10.65
CA GLY A 184 -14.38 0.85 10.98
C GLY A 184 -14.71 2.27 11.42
N SER A 185 -13.97 2.76 12.43
CA SER A 185 -13.90 4.17 12.84
C SER A 185 -12.63 4.80 12.31
N ILE A 186 -12.77 5.90 11.56
CA ILE A 186 -11.64 6.67 11.04
C ILE A 186 -11.09 7.55 12.17
N ILE A 187 -9.83 7.33 12.55
CA ILE A 187 -9.16 8.08 13.62
C ILE A 187 -8.16 9.13 13.10
N GLU A 188 -7.72 8.99 11.86
CA GLU A 188 -6.83 9.96 11.20
C GLU A 188 -7.03 9.90 9.69
N GLU A 189 -6.97 11.07 9.03
CA GLU A 189 -7.01 11.19 7.57
C GLU A 189 -5.87 12.09 7.08
N ILE A 190 -5.14 11.65 6.05
CA ILE A 190 -4.04 12.41 5.48
C ILE A 190 -4.14 12.47 3.96
N GLY A 191 -4.33 13.67 3.42
CA GLY A 191 -4.18 13.90 1.98
C GLY A 191 -2.71 13.85 1.54
N MET A 192 -2.44 13.18 0.44
CA MET A 192 -1.10 13.05 -0.13
C MET A 192 -0.99 13.74 -1.49
N ASP A 193 0.08 14.53 -1.67
CA ASP A 193 0.49 15.01 -2.98
C ASP A 193 1.50 14.04 -3.59
N ARG A 194 1.49 13.93 -4.91
CA ARG A 194 2.51 13.19 -5.67
C ARG A 194 3.81 13.98 -5.87
N GLU A 195 3.80 15.30 -5.64
CA GLU A 195 4.94 16.16 -5.97
C GLU A 195 5.92 16.34 -4.80
N SER A 196 7.21 16.45 -5.16
CA SER A 196 8.27 16.74 -4.19
C SER A 196 8.12 18.15 -3.60
N PHE A 197 8.61 18.34 -2.38
CA PHE A 197 8.63 19.62 -1.66
C PHE A 197 9.22 20.78 -2.50
N LEU A 198 10.27 20.52 -3.28
CA LEU A 198 10.92 21.55 -4.12
C LEU A 198 10.00 22.08 -5.24
N LYS A 199 9.17 21.22 -5.85
CA LYS A 199 8.18 21.68 -6.84
C LYS A 199 7.04 22.50 -6.22
N ARG A 200 6.79 22.35 -4.91
CA ARG A 200 5.78 23.10 -4.18
C ARG A 200 6.19 24.56 -3.94
N LEU A 201 7.49 24.83 -3.67
CA LEU A 201 8.02 26.17 -3.44
C LEU A 201 7.81 27.09 -4.63
N PHE A 202 7.84 26.54 -5.85
CA PHE A 202 7.67 27.32 -7.09
C PHE A 202 6.24 27.43 -7.60
N ASN A 203 5.24 26.81 -6.93
CA ASN A 203 3.87 26.75 -7.44
C ASN A 203 2.81 27.01 -6.35
N TYR A 204 2.76 28.27 -5.87
CA TYR A 204 1.86 28.74 -4.80
C TYR A 204 0.38 28.37 -5.01
N LYS A 205 -0.13 28.41 -6.24
CA LYS A 205 -1.52 28.02 -6.57
C LYS A 205 -1.82 26.53 -6.36
N LYS A 206 -0.81 25.66 -6.27
CA LYS A 206 -0.97 24.21 -6.03
C LYS A 206 -1.19 23.84 -4.56
N TYR A 207 -0.92 24.75 -3.63
CA TYR A 207 -1.07 24.48 -2.18
C TYR A 207 -2.54 24.22 -1.78
N PHE A 208 -3.48 24.82 -2.48
CA PHE A 208 -4.93 24.71 -2.24
C PHE A 208 -5.63 23.65 -3.11
N ARG A 209 -4.89 22.88 -3.93
CA ARG A 209 -5.52 21.84 -4.74
C ARG A 209 -5.88 20.63 -3.88
N PRO A 210 -7.06 20.04 -4.11
CA PRO A 210 -7.44 18.77 -3.51
C PRO A 210 -6.40 17.68 -3.79
N LYS A 211 -6.16 16.82 -2.82
CA LYS A 211 -5.08 15.84 -2.87
C LYS A 211 -5.48 14.63 -3.70
N PRO A 212 -4.63 14.18 -4.66
CA PRO A 212 -4.96 13.05 -5.54
C PRO A 212 -4.98 11.69 -4.83
N TYR A 213 -4.34 11.59 -3.67
CA TYR A 213 -4.35 10.40 -2.83
C TYR A 213 -4.72 10.71 -1.39
N HIS A 214 -5.33 9.73 -0.72
CA HIS A 214 -5.71 9.84 0.69
C HIS A 214 -5.31 8.60 1.46
N LEU A 215 -4.87 8.79 2.70
CA LEU A 215 -4.64 7.73 3.67
C LEU A 215 -5.69 7.84 4.77
N PHE A 216 -6.37 6.74 5.07
CA PHE A 216 -7.24 6.59 6.22
C PHE A 216 -6.60 5.67 7.24
N VAL A 217 -6.59 6.09 8.50
CA VAL A 217 -6.24 5.25 9.65
C VAL A 217 -7.54 4.85 10.34
N ILE A 218 -7.76 3.56 10.48
CA ILE A 218 -9.04 2.97 10.87
C ILE A 218 -8.82 2.03 12.06
N LYS A 219 -9.76 2.03 13.01
CA LYS A 219 -9.84 1.05 14.09
C LYS A 219 -11.22 0.43 14.13
N ASN A 220 -11.36 -0.70 14.80
CA ASN A 220 -12.67 -1.25 15.14
C ASN A 220 -13.48 -0.24 15.97
N ASN A 221 -14.80 -0.21 15.75
CA ASN A 221 -15.74 0.52 16.59
C ASN A 221 -15.79 -0.06 18.01
#